data_a85833b40307e21f9abd94efc2213ef6
#
_entry.id   a85833b40307e21f9abd94efc2213ef6
#
_cell.length_a   1.000
_cell.length_b   1.000
_cell.length_c   1.000
_cell.angle_alpha   90.00
_cell.angle_beta   90.00
_cell.angle_gamma   90.00
#
_symmetry.space_group_name_H-M   'P 1'
#
loop_
_entity.id
_entity.type
_entity.pdbx_description
1 polymer ?
#
loop_
_entity_poly.entity_id
_entity_poly.type
_entity_poly.pdbx_seq_one_letter_code
_entity_poly.pdbx_strand_id
1 'polypeptide(L)'
;MVTNFSNRERALIADTDVLAHIRARNEERNRQAAEEGWEFWTLHAEGSASEYANVYEHLKENAISFHSDVFKSINGFRPRHVNYTEATLEEMEALNAQLVEEDED
;
A
#
# COMPACT_ATOMS: atom_id res chain seq x y z
N MET A 1 -9.50 -13.48 16.78
CA MET A 1 -10.31 -13.51 15.81
C MET A 1 -9.78 -13.89 14.50
N VAL A 2 -10.41 -14.55 13.73
CA VAL A 2 -9.92 -15.05 12.47
C VAL A 2 -10.39 -14.15 11.35
N THR A 3 -9.44 -13.74 10.54
CA THR A 3 -9.74 -12.99 9.35
C THR A 3 -9.68 -13.93 8.16
N ASN A 4 -10.69 -13.85 7.31
CA ASN A 4 -10.71 -14.67 6.12
C ASN A 4 -9.87 -14.02 5.04
N PHE A 5 -8.63 -14.48 4.91
CA PHE A 5 -7.73 -13.98 3.87
C PHE A 5 -8.01 -14.70 2.55
N SER A 6 -7.91 -13.95 1.46
CA SER A 6 -7.98 -14.52 0.12
C SER A 6 -6.71 -15.33 -0.16
N ASN A 7 -6.73 -16.12 -1.24
CA ASN A 7 -5.53 -16.87 -1.64
C ASN A 7 -4.37 -15.94 -1.96
N ARG A 8 -4.64 -14.79 -2.57
CA ARG A 8 -3.62 -13.78 -2.85
C ARG A 8 -3.01 -13.26 -1.54
N GLU A 9 -3.86 -12.92 -0.57
CA GLU A 9 -3.38 -12.42 0.72
C GLU A 9 -2.56 -13.47 1.47
N ARG A 10 -2.98 -14.72 1.43
CA ARG A 10 -2.22 -15.81 2.07
C ARG A 10 -0.84 -15.98 1.46
N ALA A 11 -0.73 -15.85 0.14
CA ALA A 11 0.55 -15.92 -0.54
C ALA A 11 1.46 -14.76 -0.11
N LEU A 12 0.90 -13.55 0.04
CA LEU A 12 1.65 -12.39 0.49
C LEU A 12 2.12 -12.53 1.94
N ILE A 13 1.29 -13.12 2.81
CA ILE A 13 1.65 -13.39 4.19
C ILE A 13 2.80 -14.40 4.26
N ALA A 14 2.80 -15.38 3.39
CA ALA A 14 3.86 -16.41 3.33
C ALA A 14 5.17 -15.87 2.75
N ASP A 15 5.13 -14.76 2.03
CA ASP A 15 6.32 -14.16 1.40
C ASP A 15 7.04 -13.28 2.42
N THR A 16 8.16 -13.77 2.94
CA THR A 16 8.94 -13.05 3.95
C THR A 16 10.11 -12.26 3.36
N ASP A 17 10.31 -12.33 2.04
CA ASP A 17 11.39 -11.59 1.39
C ASP A 17 10.94 -10.18 1.01
N VAL A 18 10.76 -9.35 2.04
CA VAL A 18 10.27 -7.98 1.89
C VAL A 18 11.27 -7.12 1.11
N LEU A 19 12.56 -7.35 1.30
CA LEU A 19 13.60 -6.59 0.59
C LEU A 19 13.50 -6.81 -0.92
N ALA A 20 13.36 -8.06 -1.36
CA ALA A 20 13.20 -8.35 -2.78
C ALA A 20 11.95 -7.68 -3.36
N HIS A 21 10.86 -7.69 -2.58
CA HIS A 21 9.62 -7.04 -2.98
C HIS A 21 9.80 -5.53 -3.15
N ILE A 22 10.47 -4.87 -2.20
CA ILE A 22 10.74 -3.43 -2.27
C ILE A 22 11.61 -3.10 -3.48
N ARG A 23 12.66 -3.89 -3.71
CA ARG A 23 13.53 -3.68 -4.86
C ARG A 23 12.79 -3.81 -6.18
N ALA A 24 11.92 -4.80 -6.30
CA ALA A 24 11.12 -5.00 -7.52
C ALA A 24 10.19 -3.82 -7.77
N ARG A 25 9.55 -3.30 -6.71
CA ARG A 25 8.68 -2.14 -6.86
C ARG A 25 9.45 -0.89 -7.23
N ASN A 26 10.65 -0.70 -6.67
CA ASN A 26 11.49 0.44 -7.00
C ASN A 26 11.95 0.38 -8.45
N GLU A 27 12.31 -0.80 -8.95
CA GLU A 27 12.66 -0.97 -10.35
C GLU A 27 11.49 -0.63 -11.28
N GLU A 28 10.29 -1.06 -10.92
CA GLU A 28 9.10 -0.75 -11.70
C GLU A 28 8.81 0.74 -11.72
N ARG A 29 8.96 1.42 -10.59
CA ARG A 29 8.77 2.87 -10.51
C ARG A 29 9.81 3.61 -11.34
N ASN A 30 11.07 3.17 -11.31
CA ASN A 30 12.12 3.78 -12.12
C ASN A 30 11.84 3.60 -13.61
N ARG A 31 11.33 2.45 -14.01
CA ARG A 31 10.96 2.19 -15.38
C ARG A 31 9.81 3.09 -15.83
N GLN A 32 8.78 3.22 -14.99
CA GLN A 32 7.66 4.11 -15.29
C GLN A 32 8.08 5.57 -15.39
N ALA A 33 8.97 6.00 -14.50
CA ALA A 33 9.48 7.38 -14.53
C ALA A 33 10.23 7.66 -15.84
N ALA A 34 11.04 6.69 -16.28
CA ALA A 34 11.77 6.82 -17.54
C ALA A 34 10.83 6.89 -18.73
N GLU A 35 9.77 6.08 -18.74
CA GLU A 35 8.78 6.09 -19.81
C GLU A 35 8.02 7.41 -19.89
N GLU A 36 7.76 8.03 -18.73
CA GLU A 36 7.02 9.29 -18.64
C GLU A 36 7.90 10.53 -18.77
N GLY A 37 9.23 10.34 -18.84
CA GLY A 37 10.17 11.44 -18.95
C GLY A 37 10.48 12.15 -17.64
N TRP A 38 10.24 11.49 -16.52
CA TRP A 38 10.54 12.05 -15.20
C TRP A 38 11.99 11.71 -14.82
N GLU A 39 12.65 12.63 -14.11
CA GLU A 39 14.03 12.41 -13.71
C GLU A 39 14.16 11.39 -12.58
N PHE A 40 13.21 11.38 -11.65
CA PHE A 40 13.24 10.45 -10.54
C PHE A 40 11.83 10.26 -10.00
N TRP A 41 11.69 9.25 -9.18
CA TRP A 41 10.42 8.89 -8.57
C TRP A 41 10.68 8.61 -7.10
N THR A 42 9.70 8.88 -6.22
CA THR A 42 9.85 8.56 -4.80
C THR A 42 9.91 7.05 -4.62
N LEU A 43 11.02 6.57 -4.09
CA LEU A 43 11.25 5.14 -3.91
C LEU A 43 11.10 4.75 -2.44
N HIS A 44 10.78 3.48 -2.21
CA HIS A 44 10.75 2.95 -0.86
C HIS A 44 12.17 2.72 -0.36
N ALA A 45 12.42 3.03 0.91
CA ALA A 45 13.71 2.78 1.53
C ALA A 45 13.93 1.27 1.72
N GLU A 46 15.01 0.73 1.15
CA GLU A 46 15.31 -0.69 1.29
C GLU A 46 15.53 -1.09 2.74
N GLY A 47 16.10 -0.20 3.56
CA GLY A 47 16.31 -0.48 4.98
C GLY A 47 15.03 -0.72 5.77
N SER A 48 13.88 -0.24 5.29
CA SER A 48 12.62 -0.45 5.95
C SER A 48 12.12 -1.90 5.84
N ALA A 49 12.74 -2.73 4.99
CA ALA A 49 12.34 -4.12 4.85
C ALA A 49 12.37 -4.88 6.17
N SER A 50 13.29 -4.53 7.07
CA SER A 50 13.39 -5.20 8.37
C SER A 50 12.27 -4.85 9.33
N GLU A 51 11.46 -3.84 9.02
CA GLU A 51 10.34 -3.43 9.86
C GLU A 51 9.10 -4.29 9.63
N TYR A 52 9.09 -5.11 8.60
CA TYR A 52 7.94 -5.91 8.21
C TYR A 52 8.26 -7.39 8.26
N ALA A 53 7.33 -8.18 8.77
CA ALA A 53 7.50 -9.63 8.84
C ALA A 53 7.29 -10.30 7.48
N ASN A 54 6.48 -9.69 6.61
CA ASN A 54 6.16 -10.26 5.30
C ASN A 54 5.69 -9.16 4.34
N VAL A 55 5.53 -9.54 3.08
CA VAL A 55 5.11 -8.62 2.02
C VAL A 55 3.69 -8.10 2.28
N TYR A 56 2.82 -8.91 2.87
CA TYR A 56 1.47 -8.49 3.20
C TYR A 56 1.47 -7.26 4.11
N GLU A 57 2.28 -7.28 5.18
CA GLU A 57 2.35 -6.15 6.10
C GLU A 57 2.85 -4.87 5.42
N HIS A 58 3.84 -5.00 4.55
CA HIS A 58 4.36 -3.86 3.81
C HIS A 58 3.29 -3.23 2.92
N LEU A 59 2.58 -4.06 2.15
CA LEU A 59 1.54 -3.58 1.25
C LEU A 59 0.36 -2.99 2.03
N LYS A 60 -0.02 -3.62 3.14
CA LYS A 60 -1.12 -3.12 3.96
C LYS A 60 -0.80 -1.75 4.54
N GLU A 61 0.41 -1.57 5.07
CA GLU A 61 0.81 -0.28 5.61
C GLU A 61 0.81 0.81 4.55
N ASN A 62 1.30 0.50 3.35
CA ASN A 62 1.25 1.45 2.25
C ASN A 62 -0.20 1.81 1.88
N ALA A 63 -1.09 0.83 1.89
CA ALA A 63 -2.51 1.08 1.60
C ALA A 63 -3.15 1.95 2.67
N ILE A 64 -2.81 1.75 3.94
CA ILE A 64 -3.31 2.56 5.06
C ILE A 64 -2.82 4.00 4.92
N SER A 65 -1.53 4.19 4.65
CA SER A 65 -0.96 5.53 4.48
C SER A 65 -1.62 6.26 3.32
N PHE A 66 -1.82 5.59 2.21
CA PHE A 66 -2.49 6.16 1.05
C PHE A 66 -3.91 6.59 1.40
N HIS A 67 -4.67 5.71 2.06
CA HIS A 67 -6.05 6.01 2.44
C HIS A 67 -6.13 7.23 3.34
N SER A 68 -5.28 7.29 4.37
CA SER A 68 -5.26 8.39 5.32
C SER A 68 -4.91 9.71 4.64
N ASP A 69 -3.91 9.71 3.76
CA ASP A 69 -3.47 10.92 3.08
C ASP A 69 -4.50 11.43 2.07
N VAL A 70 -5.09 10.54 1.29
CA VAL A 70 -6.10 10.92 0.30
C VAL A 70 -7.37 11.41 1.00
N PHE A 71 -7.80 10.72 2.06
CA PHE A 71 -8.96 11.12 2.84
C PHE A 71 -8.77 12.52 3.42
N LYS A 72 -7.59 12.80 3.97
CA LYS A 72 -7.28 14.12 4.51
C LYS A 72 -7.29 15.18 3.42
N SER A 73 -6.79 14.86 2.23
CA SER A 73 -6.79 15.76 1.11
C SER A 73 -8.20 16.16 0.67
N ILE A 74 -9.12 15.19 0.69
CA ILE A 74 -10.51 15.42 0.29
C ILE A 74 -11.32 16.14 1.39
N ASN A 75 -11.17 15.70 2.64
CA ASN A 75 -12.04 16.13 3.75
C ASN A 75 -11.42 17.13 4.71
N GLY A 76 -10.11 17.37 4.63
CA GLY A 76 -9.42 18.30 5.50
C GLY A 76 -9.01 17.72 6.86
N PHE A 77 -9.34 16.45 7.13
CA PHE A 77 -8.95 15.77 8.36
C PHE A 77 -8.76 14.29 8.10
N ARG A 78 -8.02 13.61 8.98
CA ARG A 78 -7.77 12.16 8.83
C ARG A 78 -8.97 11.35 9.29
N PRO A 79 -9.20 10.17 8.70
CA PRO A 79 -10.35 9.35 9.06
C PRO A 79 -10.23 8.80 10.48
N ARG A 80 -11.33 8.78 11.22
CA ARG A 80 -11.38 8.25 12.58
C ARG A 80 -12.29 7.03 12.69
N HIS A 81 -13.11 6.80 11.66
CA HIS A 81 -14.11 5.74 11.69
C HIS A 81 -13.64 4.44 11.06
N VAL A 82 -12.45 4.43 10.48
CA VAL A 82 -11.90 3.24 9.83
C VAL A 82 -11.00 2.49 10.80
N ASN A 83 -11.31 1.22 11.02
CA ASN A 83 -10.47 0.37 11.85
C ASN A 83 -9.41 -0.32 10.99
N TYR A 84 -8.28 0.34 10.83
CA TYR A 84 -7.20 -0.17 10.00
C TYR A 84 -6.62 -1.48 10.52
N THR A 85 -6.66 -1.70 11.82
CA THR A 85 -6.11 -2.91 12.43
C THR A 85 -6.86 -4.15 11.98
N GLU A 86 -8.18 -4.07 11.88
CA GLU A 86 -9.02 -5.20 11.50
C GLU A 86 -9.22 -5.33 10.00
N ALA A 87 -9.00 -4.28 9.24
CA ALA A 87 -9.18 -4.33 7.79
C ALA A 87 -8.10 -5.19 7.14
N THR A 88 -8.47 -5.97 6.14
CA THR A 88 -7.51 -6.72 5.34
C THR A 88 -6.93 -5.84 4.25
N LEU A 89 -5.84 -6.28 3.62
CA LEU A 89 -5.25 -5.56 2.51
C LEU A 89 -6.26 -5.33 1.38
N GLU A 90 -7.03 -6.35 1.01
CA GLU A 90 -8.00 -6.21 -0.08
C GLU A 90 -9.15 -5.27 0.29
N GLU A 91 -9.56 -5.26 1.56
CA GLU A 91 -10.54 -4.29 2.04
C GLU A 91 -10.00 -2.86 1.93
N MET A 92 -8.73 -2.65 2.29
CA MET A 92 -8.09 -1.34 2.14
C MET A 92 -7.96 -0.93 0.67
N GLU A 93 -7.64 -1.88 -0.20
CA GLU A 93 -7.57 -1.60 -1.63
C GLU A 93 -8.93 -1.16 -2.19
N ALA A 94 -10.01 -1.79 -1.74
CA ALA A 94 -11.36 -1.42 -2.15
C ALA A 94 -11.73 -0.02 -1.65
N LEU A 95 -11.39 0.30 -0.41
CA LEU A 95 -11.64 1.63 0.16
C LEU A 95 -10.86 2.70 -0.61
N ASN A 96 -9.61 2.41 -0.96
CA ASN A 96 -8.78 3.35 -1.71
C ASN A 96 -9.34 3.60 -3.11
N ALA A 97 -9.82 2.55 -3.77
CA ALA A 97 -10.44 2.69 -5.09
C ALA A 97 -11.68 3.58 -5.02
N GLN A 98 -12.48 3.42 -3.96
CA GLN A 98 -13.68 4.24 -3.76
C GLN A 98 -13.31 5.71 -3.53
N LEU A 99 -12.26 5.99 -2.75
CA LEU A 99 -11.81 7.36 -2.53
C LEU A 99 -11.33 8.03 -3.81
N VAL A 100 -10.61 7.30 -4.65
CA VAL A 100 -10.13 7.83 -5.92
C VAL A 100 -11.30 8.16 -6.83
N GLU A 101 -12.34 7.33 -6.88
CA GLU A 101 -13.54 7.61 -7.66
C GLU A 101 -14.25 8.86 -7.17
N GLU A 102 -14.36 9.04 -5.85
CA GLU A 102 -14.98 10.24 -5.27
C GLU A 102 -14.20 11.51 -5.60
N ASP A 103 -12.87 11.41 -5.64
CA ASP A 103 -12.01 12.57 -5.93
C ASP A 103 -12.09 13.00 -7.39
N GLU A 104 -12.44 12.09 -8.29
CA GLU A 104 -12.54 12.40 -9.71
C GLU A 104 -13.78 13.22 -10.08
N ASP A 105 -14.74 13.29 -9.21
CA ASP A 105 -15.92 14.12 -9.43
C ASP A 105 -15.66 15.57 -9.07
#